data_8f7a96bd27a9121539107e0de260be68
#
_entry.id   8f7a96bd27a9121539107e0de260be68
#
_cell.length_a   1.000
_cell.length_b   1.000
_cell.length_c   1.000
_cell.angle_alpha   90.00
_cell.angle_beta   90.00
_cell.angle_gamma   90.00
#
_symmetry.space_group_name_H-M   'P 1'
#
loop_
_entity.id
_entity.type
_entity.pdbx_description
1 polymer ?
#
loop_
_entity_poly.entity_id
_entity_poly.type
_entity_poly.pdbx_seq_one_letter_code
_entity_poly.pdbx_strand_id
1 'polypeptide(L)'
;MSDTVINILFTSVGNPAFPAIVSELRKQSGFRFRIVGTDIRKEAPGLYLTDKSYLTSRLIDSNFIDEILTIIEEDKIDILFPLSTIDQNFFSANKAMIEEKGVKVVVSDADAVYVSNNKFNLYELLKQENINPLKYAKIPKGELFNLIDEYEKPFVLKREEGAGGQGTYIVAETDSGLREDDKKF
;
A
#
# COMPACT_ATOMS: atom_id res chain seq x y z
N MET A 1 -25.58 -27.93 -2.38
CA MET A 1 -24.61 -27.55 -1.34
C MET A 1 -24.82 -26.07 -1.12
N SER A 2 -25.02 -25.60 0.11
CA SER A 2 -25.16 -24.17 0.35
C SER A 2 -23.76 -23.55 0.16
N ASP A 3 -23.62 -22.70 -0.84
CA ASP A 3 -22.37 -21.95 -1.02
C ASP A 3 -22.12 -21.12 0.24
N THR A 4 -21.00 -21.34 0.89
CA THR A 4 -20.59 -20.51 2.02
C THR A 4 -20.38 -19.09 1.52
N VAL A 5 -21.08 -18.12 2.10
CA VAL A 5 -20.88 -16.70 1.79
C VAL A 5 -19.73 -16.17 2.65
N ILE A 6 -18.75 -15.54 2.02
CA ILE A 6 -17.62 -14.88 2.67
C ILE A 6 -17.74 -13.38 2.41
N ASN A 7 -17.82 -12.58 3.46
CA ASN A 7 -17.89 -11.13 3.38
C ASN A 7 -16.48 -10.53 3.41
N ILE A 8 -16.07 -9.87 2.33
CA ILE A 8 -14.73 -9.28 2.23
C ILE A 8 -14.86 -7.77 2.20
N LEU A 9 -14.14 -7.09 3.09
CA LEU A 9 -13.95 -5.64 3.05
C LEU A 9 -12.64 -5.30 2.35
N PHE A 10 -12.71 -4.57 1.25
CA PHE A 10 -11.57 -3.97 0.59
C PHE A 10 -11.48 -2.48 0.90
N THR A 11 -10.32 -2.00 1.29
CA THR A 11 -10.05 -0.57 1.44
C THR A 11 -9.33 -0.01 0.21
N SER A 12 -9.47 1.29 -0.04
CA SER A 12 -8.86 1.95 -1.21
C SER A 12 -9.26 1.31 -2.55
N VAL A 13 -10.56 1.05 -2.74
CA VAL A 13 -11.07 0.36 -3.96
C VAL A 13 -10.91 1.18 -5.25
N GLY A 14 -10.47 2.43 -5.17
CA GLY A 14 -9.97 3.19 -6.32
C GLY A 14 -8.64 2.70 -6.88
N ASN A 15 -8.02 1.68 -6.26
CA ASN A 15 -6.80 1.06 -6.74
C ASN A 15 -7.02 0.38 -8.12
N PRO A 16 -6.15 0.62 -9.12
CA PRO A 16 -6.31 0.05 -10.47
C PRO A 16 -6.36 -1.49 -10.54
N ALA A 17 -5.82 -2.19 -9.55
CA ALA A 17 -5.89 -3.66 -9.49
C ALA A 17 -7.26 -4.19 -9.04
N PHE A 18 -8.08 -3.38 -8.39
CA PHE A 18 -9.33 -3.83 -7.77
C PHE A 18 -10.32 -4.48 -8.77
N PRO A 19 -10.56 -3.93 -9.98
CA PRO A 19 -11.47 -4.56 -10.95
C PRO A 19 -11.05 -6.00 -11.31
N ALA A 20 -9.75 -6.26 -11.45
CA ALA A 20 -9.24 -7.61 -11.74
C ALA A 20 -9.47 -8.56 -10.56
N ILE A 21 -9.24 -8.10 -9.34
CA ILE A 21 -9.48 -8.88 -8.12
C ILE A 21 -10.96 -9.27 -8.01
N VAL A 22 -11.87 -8.31 -8.19
CA VAL A 22 -13.32 -8.58 -8.17
C VAL A 22 -13.72 -9.59 -9.25
N SER A 23 -13.19 -9.41 -10.47
CA SER A 23 -13.46 -10.33 -11.57
C SER A 23 -13.05 -11.77 -11.25
N GLU A 24 -11.89 -11.96 -10.63
CA GLU A 24 -11.40 -13.30 -10.28
C GLU A 24 -12.16 -13.91 -9.09
N LEU A 25 -12.52 -13.12 -8.09
CA LEU A 25 -13.34 -13.61 -6.97
C LEU A 25 -14.72 -14.09 -7.44
N ARG A 26 -15.35 -13.36 -8.36
CA ARG A 26 -16.68 -13.71 -8.89
C ARG A 26 -16.70 -14.97 -9.78
N LYS A 27 -15.52 -15.42 -10.25
CA LYS A 27 -15.38 -16.66 -11.04
C LYS A 27 -15.18 -17.92 -10.18
N GLN A 28 -14.92 -17.76 -8.88
CA GLN A 28 -14.65 -18.90 -8.02
C GLN A 28 -15.90 -19.76 -7.83
N SER A 29 -15.71 -21.09 -7.85
CA SER A 29 -16.75 -22.08 -7.55
C SER A 29 -16.59 -22.60 -6.12
N GLY A 30 -17.70 -22.90 -5.45
CA GLY A 30 -17.73 -23.43 -4.09
C GLY A 30 -17.77 -22.38 -2.99
N PHE A 31 -17.52 -21.10 -3.32
CA PHE A 31 -17.67 -19.97 -2.42
C PHE A 31 -18.44 -18.85 -3.10
N ARG A 32 -19.20 -18.11 -2.31
CA ARG A 32 -19.85 -16.88 -2.75
C ARG A 32 -19.24 -15.72 -1.96
N PHE A 33 -18.67 -14.76 -2.67
CA PHE A 33 -18.08 -13.58 -2.05
C PHE A 33 -19.06 -12.41 -2.10
N ARG A 34 -19.34 -11.83 -0.92
CA ARG A 34 -19.97 -10.53 -0.81
C ARG A 34 -18.88 -9.48 -0.61
N ILE A 35 -18.78 -8.58 -1.54
CA ILE A 35 -17.68 -7.59 -1.62
C ILE A 35 -18.17 -6.26 -1.09
N VAL A 36 -17.58 -5.81 0.00
CA VAL A 36 -17.77 -4.47 0.59
C VAL A 36 -16.53 -3.65 0.29
N GLY A 37 -16.69 -2.41 -0.12
CA GLY A 37 -15.56 -1.56 -0.50
C GLY A 37 -15.58 -0.20 0.16
N THR A 38 -14.40 0.32 0.50
CA THR A 38 -14.26 1.70 0.99
C THR A 38 -13.27 2.50 0.16
N ASP A 39 -13.53 3.79 0.03
CA ASP A 39 -12.59 4.78 -0.51
C ASP A 39 -12.88 6.15 0.10
N ILE A 40 -11.88 7.03 0.09
CA ILE A 40 -12.04 8.42 0.52
C ILE A 40 -12.66 9.31 -0.57
N ARG A 41 -12.67 8.84 -1.82
CA ARG A 41 -13.16 9.59 -2.98
C ARG A 41 -14.44 8.96 -3.51
N LYS A 42 -15.49 9.74 -3.59
CA LYS A 42 -16.78 9.30 -4.15
C LYS A 42 -16.71 8.90 -5.64
N GLU A 43 -15.71 9.40 -6.35
CA GLU A 43 -15.50 9.09 -7.77
C GLU A 43 -14.66 7.81 -7.98
N ALA A 44 -14.22 7.14 -6.90
CA ALA A 44 -13.44 5.92 -7.02
C ALA A 44 -14.21 4.83 -7.77
N PRO A 45 -13.72 4.37 -8.94
CA PRO A 45 -14.50 3.46 -9.80
C PRO A 45 -14.79 2.12 -9.13
N GLY A 46 -13.95 1.68 -8.20
CA GLY A 46 -14.15 0.44 -7.47
C GLY A 46 -15.40 0.43 -6.59
N LEU A 47 -15.89 1.59 -6.12
CA LEU A 47 -17.12 1.67 -5.34
C LEU A 47 -18.33 1.13 -6.12
N TYR A 48 -18.33 1.24 -7.44
CA TYR A 48 -19.41 0.75 -8.33
C TYR A 48 -19.29 -0.74 -8.68
N LEU A 49 -18.20 -1.40 -8.29
CA LEU A 49 -17.94 -2.82 -8.53
C LEU A 49 -18.26 -3.70 -7.30
N THR A 50 -18.55 -3.08 -6.17
CA THR A 50 -18.85 -3.74 -4.89
C THR A 50 -20.34 -4.03 -4.73
N ASP A 51 -20.67 -4.99 -3.87
CA ASP A 51 -22.05 -5.26 -3.48
C ASP A 51 -22.58 -4.22 -2.47
N LYS A 52 -21.68 -3.61 -1.69
CA LYS A 52 -21.93 -2.46 -0.81
C LYS A 52 -20.69 -1.58 -0.72
N SER A 53 -20.87 -0.29 -0.67
CA SER A 53 -19.75 0.65 -0.61
C SER A 53 -19.95 1.73 0.44
N TYR A 54 -18.82 2.25 0.96
CA TYR A 54 -18.77 3.32 1.93
C TYR A 54 -17.74 4.37 1.53
N LEU A 55 -18.03 5.61 1.86
CA LEU A 55 -17.02 6.66 1.92
C LEU A 55 -16.50 6.72 3.34
N THR A 56 -15.19 6.72 3.49
CA THR A 56 -14.54 6.80 4.80
C THR A 56 -13.70 8.07 4.92
N SER A 57 -13.41 8.44 6.14
CA SER A 57 -12.43 9.45 6.47
C SER A 57 -11.03 9.02 5.99
N ARG A 58 -10.06 9.94 6.07
CA ARG A 58 -8.67 9.62 5.75
C ARG A 58 -8.04 8.83 6.89
N LEU A 59 -7.04 8.01 6.60
CA LEU A 59 -6.27 7.24 7.58
C LEU A 59 -5.70 8.05 8.75
N ILE A 60 -5.42 9.35 8.52
CA ILE A 60 -4.90 10.26 9.55
C ILE A 60 -5.98 10.84 10.46
N ASP A 61 -7.24 10.68 10.10
CA ASP A 61 -8.35 11.20 10.88
C ASP A 61 -8.65 10.23 12.04
N SER A 62 -8.88 10.77 13.23
CA SER A 62 -9.05 9.99 14.46
C SER A 62 -10.25 9.03 14.45
N ASN A 63 -11.25 9.31 13.63
CA ASN A 63 -12.47 8.51 13.49
C ASN A 63 -12.34 7.37 12.47
N PHE A 64 -11.26 7.32 11.67
CA PHE A 64 -11.12 6.33 10.61
C PHE A 64 -11.23 4.88 11.11
N ILE A 65 -10.54 4.55 12.19
CA ILE A 65 -10.56 3.18 12.71
C ILE A 65 -11.96 2.79 13.23
N ASP A 66 -12.66 3.72 13.87
CA ASP A 66 -14.02 3.48 14.39
C ASP A 66 -15.01 3.26 13.24
N GLU A 67 -14.85 4.00 12.12
CA GLU A 67 -15.63 3.77 10.90
C GLU A 67 -15.41 2.36 10.34
N ILE A 68 -14.15 1.92 10.27
CA ILE A 68 -13.82 0.57 9.79
C ILE A 68 -14.38 -0.50 10.72
N LEU A 69 -14.27 -0.35 12.03
CA LEU A 69 -14.82 -1.29 13.00
C LEU A 69 -16.36 -1.35 12.91
N THR A 70 -17.02 -0.22 12.71
CA THR A 70 -18.47 -0.15 12.49
C THR A 70 -18.87 -0.94 11.24
N ILE A 71 -18.17 -0.74 10.12
CA ILE A 71 -18.43 -1.48 8.88
C ILE A 71 -18.22 -2.98 9.08
N ILE A 72 -17.17 -3.36 9.80
CA ILE A 72 -16.88 -4.76 10.13
C ILE A 72 -18.07 -5.41 10.86
N GLU A 73 -18.59 -4.74 11.87
CA GLU A 73 -19.68 -5.26 12.71
C GLU A 73 -21.03 -5.29 11.93
N GLU A 74 -21.37 -4.19 11.25
CA GLU A 74 -22.65 -4.08 10.51
C GLU A 74 -22.74 -5.05 9.33
N ASP A 75 -21.65 -5.21 8.58
CA ASP A 75 -21.60 -6.04 7.38
C ASP A 75 -21.09 -7.45 7.63
N LYS A 76 -20.80 -7.79 8.89
CA LYS A 76 -20.30 -9.12 9.32
C LYS A 76 -19.11 -9.55 8.47
N ILE A 77 -18.10 -8.70 8.42
CA ILE A 77 -16.92 -8.92 7.60
C ILE A 77 -16.10 -10.10 8.15
N ASP A 78 -15.76 -11.04 7.28
CA ASP A 78 -14.90 -12.18 7.58
C ASP A 78 -13.42 -11.85 7.28
N ILE A 79 -13.18 -11.09 6.21
CA ILE A 79 -11.84 -10.77 5.71
C ILE A 79 -11.73 -9.28 5.42
N LEU A 80 -10.69 -8.63 5.92
CA LEU A 80 -10.28 -7.28 5.55
C LEU A 80 -9.04 -7.34 4.66
N PHE A 81 -9.11 -6.70 3.48
CA PHE A 81 -8.04 -6.68 2.48
C PHE A 81 -7.64 -5.26 2.12
N PRO A 82 -6.53 -4.72 2.66
CA PRO A 82 -6.03 -3.40 2.32
C PRO A 82 -5.32 -3.40 0.96
N LEU A 83 -5.72 -2.49 0.05
CA LEU A 83 -5.20 -2.45 -1.33
C LEU A 83 -4.09 -1.44 -1.56
N SER A 84 -3.94 -0.44 -0.71
CA SER A 84 -2.87 0.55 -0.86
C SER A 84 -1.71 0.30 0.11
N THR A 85 -0.52 0.76 -0.25
CA THR A 85 0.66 0.68 0.61
C THR A 85 0.45 1.42 1.94
N ILE A 86 -0.26 2.56 1.91
CA ILE A 86 -0.56 3.34 3.11
C ILE A 86 -1.52 2.58 4.01
N ASP A 87 -2.56 1.95 3.43
CA ASP A 87 -3.49 1.10 4.17
C ASP A 87 -2.77 -0.07 4.82
N GLN A 88 -1.84 -0.72 4.09
CA GLN A 88 -1.07 -1.85 4.62
C GLN A 88 -0.29 -1.48 5.88
N ASN A 89 0.36 -0.31 5.91
CA ASN A 89 1.05 0.19 7.10
C ASN A 89 0.08 0.34 8.29
N PHE A 90 -1.06 0.97 8.05
CA PHE A 90 -2.06 1.20 9.08
C PHE A 90 -2.65 -0.12 9.61
N PHE A 91 -3.10 -0.99 8.72
CA PHE A 91 -3.75 -2.23 9.10
C PHE A 91 -2.79 -3.28 9.67
N SER A 92 -1.52 -3.28 9.29
CA SER A 92 -0.51 -4.13 9.94
C SER A 92 -0.26 -3.72 11.39
N ALA A 93 -0.21 -2.42 11.66
CA ALA A 93 -0.05 -1.90 13.03
C ALA A 93 -1.27 -2.16 13.92
N ASN A 94 -2.48 -2.24 13.33
CA ASN A 94 -3.75 -2.46 14.06
C ASN A 94 -4.29 -3.89 13.90
N LYS A 95 -3.52 -4.79 13.28
CA LYS A 95 -3.96 -6.15 12.91
C LYS A 95 -4.53 -6.93 14.09
N ALA A 96 -3.79 -7.00 15.20
CA ALA A 96 -4.20 -7.78 16.36
C ALA A 96 -5.56 -7.30 16.91
N MET A 97 -5.73 -5.99 17.08
CA MET A 97 -6.97 -5.39 17.57
C MET A 97 -8.17 -5.67 16.66
N ILE A 98 -7.97 -5.65 15.34
CA ILE A 98 -9.03 -5.94 14.37
C ILE A 98 -9.34 -7.45 14.37
N GLU A 99 -8.32 -8.32 14.43
CA GLU A 99 -8.49 -9.78 14.46
C GLU A 99 -9.19 -10.26 15.75
N GLU A 100 -9.11 -9.52 16.88
CA GLU A 100 -9.92 -9.78 18.09
C GLU A 100 -11.44 -9.67 17.82
N LYS A 101 -11.86 -8.97 16.77
CA LYS A 101 -13.27 -8.92 16.32
C LYS A 101 -13.67 -10.14 15.46
N GLY A 102 -12.79 -11.12 15.27
CA GLY A 102 -13.04 -12.31 14.47
C GLY A 102 -12.80 -12.14 12.97
N VAL A 103 -12.23 -11.02 12.55
CA VAL A 103 -11.93 -10.69 11.15
C VAL A 103 -10.51 -11.11 10.81
N LYS A 104 -10.29 -11.75 9.67
CA LYS A 104 -8.94 -12.01 9.16
C LYS A 104 -8.40 -10.81 8.38
N VAL A 105 -7.30 -10.21 8.83
CA VAL A 105 -6.65 -9.10 8.13
C VAL A 105 -5.57 -9.63 7.19
N VAL A 106 -5.74 -9.42 5.87
CA VAL A 106 -4.82 -9.91 4.84
C VAL A 106 -3.69 -8.91 4.64
N VAL A 107 -2.78 -8.89 5.57
CA VAL A 107 -1.57 -8.06 5.55
C VAL A 107 -0.47 -8.80 6.32
N SER A 108 0.78 -8.58 5.95
CA SER A 108 1.94 -9.09 6.68
C SER A 108 2.04 -8.42 8.06
N ASP A 109 2.89 -8.97 8.92
CA ASP A 109 3.14 -8.37 10.23
C ASP A 109 3.82 -6.99 10.10
N ALA A 110 3.63 -6.14 11.10
CA ALA A 110 4.03 -4.74 11.04
C ALA A 110 5.53 -4.54 10.71
N ASP A 111 6.40 -5.37 11.28
CA ASP A 111 7.84 -5.30 11.01
C ASP A 111 8.17 -5.62 9.55
N ALA A 112 7.52 -6.65 8.99
CA ALA A 112 7.71 -7.03 7.59
C ALA A 112 7.20 -5.92 6.64
N VAL A 113 6.05 -5.33 6.96
CA VAL A 113 5.49 -4.21 6.19
C VAL A 113 6.39 -2.98 6.30
N TYR A 114 6.86 -2.65 7.49
CA TYR A 114 7.76 -1.52 7.72
C TYR A 114 9.05 -1.64 6.90
N VAL A 115 9.69 -2.81 6.94
CA VAL A 115 10.93 -3.04 6.17
C VAL A 115 10.66 -3.02 4.67
N SER A 116 9.60 -3.69 4.19
CA SER A 116 9.33 -3.81 2.75
C SER A 116 8.90 -2.48 2.11
N ASN A 117 8.24 -1.60 2.87
CA ASN A 117 7.78 -0.30 2.38
C ASN A 117 8.87 0.78 2.40
N ASN A 118 9.98 0.55 3.10
CA ASN A 118 11.15 1.43 3.11
C ASN A 118 12.28 0.82 2.29
N LYS A 119 12.63 1.43 1.16
CA LYS A 119 13.59 0.88 0.20
C LYS A 119 14.99 0.72 0.79
N PHE A 120 15.42 1.65 1.64
CA PHE A 120 16.72 1.57 2.28
C PHE A 120 16.76 0.41 3.28
N ASN A 121 15.78 0.32 4.16
CA ASN A 121 15.69 -0.77 5.13
C ASN A 121 15.63 -2.14 4.44
N LEU A 122 14.90 -2.24 3.33
CA LEU A 122 14.83 -3.48 2.53
C LEU A 122 16.21 -3.87 1.99
N TYR A 123 16.96 -2.91 1.43
CA TYR A 123 18.29 -3.19 0.90
C TYR A 123 19.30 -3.57 1.99
N GLU A 124 19.23 -2.93 3.16
CA GLU A 124 20.05 -3.29 4.31
C GLU A 124 19.74 -4.72 4.80
N LEU A 125 18.46 -5.10 4.86
CA LEU A 125 18.05 -6.46 5.20
C LEU A 125 18.58 -7.47 4.17
N LEU A 126 18.40 -7.22 2.88
CA LEU A 126 18.90 -8.10 1.81
C LEU A 126 20.42 -8.30 1.90
N LYS A 127 21.14 -7.23 2.23
CA LYS A 127 22.60 -7.29 2.44
C LYS A 127 22.98 -8.15 3.66
N GLN A 128 22.26 -8.00 4.78
CA GLN A 128 22.46 -8.80 5.99
C GLN A 128 22.21 -10.29 5.74
N GLU A 129 21.18 -10.60 4.93
CA GLU A 129 20.83 -11.98 4.56
C GLU A 129 21.70 -12.55 3.42
N ASN A 130 22.75 -11.84 2.99
CA ASN A 130 23.61 -12.21 1.86
C ASN A 130 22.84 -12.40 0.53
N ILE A 131 21.69 -11.78 0.38
CA ILE A 131 20.99 -11.66 -0.89
C ILE A 131 21.57 -10.45 -1.60
N ASN A 132 22.27 -10.68 -2.72
CA ASN A 132 23.01 -9.63 -3.41
C ASN A 132 22.10 -8.49 -3.89
N PRO A 133 21.96 -7.38 -3.16
CA PRO A 133 21.15 -6.25 -3.58
C PRO A 133 21.88 -5.47 -4.68
N LEU A 134 21.13 -4.65 -5.40
CA LEU A 134 21.73 -3.65 -6.31
C LEU A 134 22.65 -2.72 -5.52
N LYS A 135 23.65 -2.14 -6.20
CA LYS A 135 24.44 -1.04 -5.60
C LYS A 135 23.50 0.09 -5.21
N TYR A 136 23.59 0.54 -3.98
CA TYR A 136 22.76 1.62 -3.46
C TYR A 136 23.53 2.48 -2.46
N ALA A 137 23.10 3.71 -2.29
CA ALA A 137 23.57 4.60 -1.26
C ALA A 137 22.40 5.45 -0.74
N LYS A 138 22.46 5.83 0.53
CA LYS A 138 21.52 6.78 1.11
C LYS A 138 22.16 8.17 1.07
N ILE A 139 21.46 9.12 0.45
CA ILE A 139 21.86 10.51 0.42
C ILE A 139 21.14 11.24 1.55
N PRO A 140 21.86 11.90 2.48
CA PRO A 140 21.26 12.68 3.53
C PRO A 140 20.39 13.81 2.97
N LYS A 141 19.32 14.15 3.70
CA LYS A 141 18.44 15.26 3.31
C LYS A 141 19.22 16.58 3.23
N GLY A 142 19.10 17.26 2.11
CA GLY A 142 19.80 18.53 1.84
C GLY A 142 21.17 18.39 1.19
N GLU A 143 21.76 17.19 1.11
CA GLU A 143 23.07 16.96 0.48
C GLU A 143 22.99 16.47 -0.96
N LEU A 144 21.78 16.23 -1.47
CA LEU A 144 21.57 15.66 -2.81
C LEU A 144 22.37 16.40 -3.91
N PHE A 145 22.29 17.74 -3.93
CA PHE A 145 22.95 18.54 -4.96
C PHE A 145 24.46 18.57 -4.83
N ASN A 146 24.97 18.34 -3.64
CA ASN A 146 26.42 18.31 -3.38
C ASN A 146 27.04 16.97 -3.77
N LEU A 147 26.27 15.89 -3.65
CA LEU A 147 26.77 14.51 -3.80
C LEU A 147 26.38 13.86 -5.14
N ILE A 148 25.45 14.45 -5.89
CA ILE A 148 24.92 13.81 -7.10
C ILE A 148 25.97 13.54 -8.16
N ASP A 149 26.99 14.38 -8.24
CA ASP A 149 28.09 14.25 -9.22
C ASP A 149 29.18 13.27 -8.75
N GLU A 150 29.14 12.82 -7.49
CA GLU A 150 30.07 11.83 -6.95
C GLU A 150 29.69 10.39 -7.33
N TYR A 151 28.43 10.18 -7.81
CA TYR A 151 27.95 8.85 -8.20
C TYR A 151 28.17 8.58 -9.67
N GLU A 152 28.57 7.34 -9.99
CA GLU A 152 28.71 6.85 -11.34
C GLU A 152 27.34 6.84 -12.04
N LYS A 153 27.22 7.59 -13.15
CA LYS A 153 26.00 7.67 -13.95
C LYS A 153 25.98 6.60 -15.05
N PRO A 154 24.79 6.13 -15.50
CA PRO A 154 23.46 6.53 -15.03
C PRO A 154 23.06 5.86 -13.70
N PHE A 155 22.26 6.54 -12.91
CA PHE A 155 21.66 5.95 -11.70
C PHE A 155 20.20 6.37 -11.51
N VAL A 156 19.50 5.67 -10.60
CA VAL A 156 18.12 5.97 -10.25
C VAL A 156 18.05 6.55 -8.85
N LEU A 157 17.55 7.77 -8.75
CA LEU A 157 17.25 8.41 -7.49
C LEU A 157 15.81 8.11 -7.09
N LYS A 158 15.56 7.68 -5.86
CA LYS A 158 14.23 7.37 -5.32
C LYS A 158 14.08 7.92 -3.92
N ARG A 159 12.84 8.30 -3.58
CA ARG A 159 12.49 8.51 -2.18
C ARG A 159 12.60 7.18 -1.42
N GLU A 160 13.00 7.26 -0.18
CA GLU A 160 13.08 6.12 0.74
C GLU A 160 11.72 5.42 0.87
N GLU A 161 10.66 6.22 1.02
CA GLU A 161 9.28 5.78 1.07
C GLU A 161 8.48 6.31 -0.12
N GLY A 162 7.38 5.65 -0.45
CA GLY A 162 6.48 6.04 -1.53
C GLY A 162 6.19 4.91 -2.51
N ALA A 163 5.14 5.10 -3.29
CA ALA A 163 4.64 4.14 -4.26
C ALA A 163 4.31 4.82 -5.61
N GLY A 164 4.00 4.00 -6.63
CA GLY A 164 3.52 4.49 -7.93
C GLY A 164 4.55 5.29 -8.73
N GLY A 165 5.85 5.13 -8.46
CA GLY A 165 6.91 5.86 -9.18
C GLY A 165 7.07 7.33 -8.78
N GLN A 166 6.27 7.82 -7.84
CA GLN A 166 6.40 9.19 -7.36
C GLN A 166 7.76 9.40 -6.66
N GLY A 167 8.45 10.49 -7.02
CA GLY A 167 9.79 10.77 -6.50
C GLY A 167 10.85 9.78 -7.00
N THR A 168 10.68 9.23 -8.21
CA THR A 168 11.68 8.41 -8.89
C THR A 168 12.22 9.18 -10.08
N TYR A 169 13.55 9.31 -10.17
CA TYR A 169 14.24 10.04 -11.23
C TYR A 169 15.40 9.21 -11.77
N ILE A 170 15.61 9.28 -13.08
CA ILE A 170 16.77 8.70 -13.74
C ILE A 170 17.76 9.83 -13.98
N VAL A 171 18.96 9.71 -13.46
CA VAL A 171 20.06 10.67 -13.69
C VAL A 171 20.96 10.08 -14.77
N ALA A 172 20.94 10.68 -15.95
CA ALA A 172 21.71 10.25 -17.11
C ALA A 172 23.11 10.90 -17.14
N GLU A 173 24.01 10.36 -17.95
CA GLU A 173 25.38 10.88 -18.12
C GLU A 173 25.40 12.35 -18.62
N THR A 174 24.40 12.72 -19.41
CA THR A 174 24.27 14.08 -19.99
C THR A 174 23.62 15.09 -19.06
N ASP A 175 23.06 14.64 -17.92
CA ASP A 175 22.38 15.55 -17.00
C ASP A 175 23.40 16.34 -16.17
N SER A 176 23.46 17.65 -16.41
CA SER A 176 24.27 18.59 -15.65
C SER A 176 23.56 19.07 -14.39
N GLY A 177 23.03 18.13 -13.60
CA GLY A 177 22.37 18.40 -12.33
C GLY A 177 20.84 18.31 -12.39
N LEU A 178 20.23 18.05 -11.24
CA LEU A 178 18.79 18.16 -11.03
C LEU A 178 18.36 19.60 -11.16
N ARG A 179 17.24 19.86 -11.84
CA ARG A 179 16.70 21.21 -12.01
C ARG A 179 16.20 21.77 -10.67
N GLU A 180 16.16 23.10 -10.54
CA GLU A 180 15.63 23.75 -9.33
C GLU A 180 14.20 23.34 -8.96
N ASP A 181 13.39 22.92 -9.95
CA ASP A 181 12.03 22.42 -9.75
C ASP A 181 11.98 21.05 -9.05
N ASP A 182 13.09 20.32 -8.98
CA ASP A 182 13.22 19.01 -8.32
C ASP A 182 13.50 19.13 -6.81
N LYS A 183 13.58 20.34 -6.27
CA LYS A 183 13.82 20.64 -4.84
C LYS A 183 12.70 20.22 -3.89
N LYS A 184 11.68 19.50 -4.36
CA LYS A 184 10.56 18.96 -3.55
C LYS A 184 10.83 17.57 -2.95
N PHE A 185 12.10 17.24 -2.71
CA PHE A 185 12.50 16.02 -2.00
C PHE A 185 12.50 16.19 -0.48
#